data_3548cfa4f9e4b9533513dcf37004d828
#
_entry.id   3548cfa4f9e4b9533513dcf37004d828
#
_cell.length_a   1.000
_cell.length_b   1.000
_cell.length_c   1.000
_cell.angle_alpha   90.00
_cell.angle_beta   90.00
_cell.angle_gamma   90.00
#
_symmetry.space_group_name_H-M   'P 1'
#
loop_
_entity.id
_entity.type
_entity.pdbx_description
1 polymer ?
#
loop_
_entity_poly.entity_id
_entity_poly.type
_entity_poly.pdbx_seq_one_letter_code
_entity_poly.pdbx_strand_id
1 'polypeptide(L)'
;MPTFQHIFYVIIALLLFNSTQTQCHSKGLRPGNSAGKVHLTKNMTQAQFSEQQFMKWVRFVGRLKHSVFKTAKNKLFPSYTLHVAKNPAAGDFTTIQDAIDSLPFINLLRVVIKVHAGVYTEKVNIPPLKSYITIEGAGADKTIVQWGDTAQTPSGPKKQPMGTFNSATFAVNSPYFIAKNITFKNTTPVPAPGAIDTLYDHLGRHYYKDCYIEGSVDFIFGNGLSLFEGCHVHAIAQNIGALTAQGRSSLLEETGFSFVNCKVTGSGALYLGRAWGPFSRVVFAYTYMDNIIMPKGWYNWGDPNREMTVFYGQYKCTGPGARFAGRVSWSRELTDEEAKPFISLTFIDGSEWIKL
;
A
#
# COMPACT_ATOMS: atom_id res chain seq x y z
N MET A 1 0.33 -22.25 -5.01
CA MET A 1 -0.79 -21.45 -4.48
C MET A 1 -1.48 -20.78 -5.66
N PRO A 2 -2.80 -20.81 -5.79
CA PRO A 2 -3.49 -20.20 -6.93
C PRO A 2 -3.30 -18.68 -6.90
N THR A 3 -3.09 -18.09 -8.06
CA THR A 3 -2.92 -16.64 -8.24
C THR A 3 -4.20 -15.91 -7.83
N PHE A 4 -4.08 -14.65 -7.41
CA PHE A 4 -5.18 -13.77 -6.98
C PHE A 4 -6.34 -13.72 -8.00
N GLN A 5 -6.02 -13.89 -9.27
CA GLN A 5 -6.98 -14.01 -10.37
C GLN A 5 -7.87 -15.27 -10.24
N HIS A 6 -7.31 -16.39 -9.81
CA HIS A 6 -8.06 -17.62 -9.55
C HIS A 6 -8.97 -17.50 -8.33
N ILE A 7 -8.54 -16.81 -7.28
CA ILE A 7 -9.35 -16.54 -6.08
C ILE A 7 -10.53 -15.62 -6.43
N PHE A 8 -10.31 -14.62 -7.27
CA PHE A 8 -11.37 -13.72 -7.75
C PHE A 8 -12.42 -14.46 -8.57
N TYR A 9 -12.00 -15.35 -9.45
CA TYR A 9 -12.94 -16.21 -10.22
C TYR A 9 -13.68 -17.20 -9.34
N VAL A 10 -13.04 -17.76 -8.31
CA VAL A 10 -13.67 -18.67 -7.36
C VAL A 10 -14.70 -17.93 -6.50
N ILE A 11 -14.43 -16.72 -6.05
CA ILE A 11 -15.38 -15.90 -5.27
C ILE A 11 -16.58 -15.51 -6.13
N ILE A 12 -16.38 -15.12 -7.38
CA ILE A 12 -17.47 -14.83 -8.31
C ILE A 12 -18.28 -16.10 -8.60
N ALA A 13 -17.64 -17.24 -8.79
CA ALA A 13 -18.32 -18.51 -8.99
C ALA A 13 -19.13 -18.94 -7.75
N LEU A 14 -18.59 -18.75 -6.53
CA LEU A 14 -19.29 -19.06 -5.28
C LEU A 14 -20.49 -18.13 -5.02
N LEU A 15 -20.37 -16.83 -5.37
CA LEU A 15 -21.49 -15.88 -5.28
C LEU A 15 -22.60 -16.23 -6.28
N LEU A 16 -22.26 -16.73 -7.47
CA LEU A 16 -23.23 -17.18 -8.47
C LEU A 16 -23.86 -18.52 -8.08
N PHE A 17 -23.14 -19.42 -7.39
CA PHE A 17 -23.68 -20.71 -6.93
C PHE A 17 -24.64 -20.57 -5.74
N ASN A 18 -24.40 -19.63 -4.82
CA ASN A 18 -25.29 -19.39 -3.69
C ASN A 18 -26.59 -18.66 -4.06
N SER A 19 -26.65 -17.98 -5.20
CA SER A 19 -27.86 -17.31 -5.68
C SER A 19 -28.91 -18.29 -6.24
N THR A 20 -28.56 -19.55 -6.46
CA THR A 20 -29.48 -20.57 -7.02
C THR A 20 -30.18 -21.43 -5.94
N GLN A 21 -29.87 -21.29 -4.66
CA GLN A 21 -30.43 -22.09 -3.59
C GLN A 21 -31.38 -21.36 -2.61
N THR A 22 -31.62 -20.08 -2.76
CA THR A 22 -32.59 -19.37 -1.93
C THR A 22 -33.93 -19.27 -2.66
N GLN A 23 -34.79 -20.28 -2.51
CA GLN A 23 -36.24 -20.11 -2.69
C GLN A 23 -36.76 -19.26 -1.53
N CYS A 24 -36.90 -17.96 -1.75
CA CYS A 24 -37.61 -17.10 -0.83
C CYS A 24 -39.04 -16.88 -1.35
N HIS A 25 -40.02 -17.43 -0.61
CA HIS A 25 -41.39 -17.04 -0.76
C HIS A 25 -41.60 -15.56 -0.43
N SER A 26 -41.86 -14.75 -1.45
CA SER A 26 -42.44 -13.43 -1.26
C SER A 26 -43.62 -13.26 -2.24
N LYS A 27 -44.77 -12.89 -1.68
CA LYS A 27 -45.99 -12.55 -2.39
C LYS A 27 -45.85 -11.27 -3.20
N GLY A 28 -46.15 -11.36 -4.45
CA GLY A 28 -46.90 -10.31 -5.19
C GLY A 28 -46.15 -9.07 -5.66
N LEU A 29 -45.59 -9.14 -6.88
CA LEU A 29 -45.65 -8.07 -7.88
C LEU A 29 -45.62 -8.75 -9.26
N ARG A 30 -46.67 -8.58 -10.03
CA ARG A 30 -46.74 -9.13 -11.41
C ARG A 30 -45.89 -8.24 -12.33
N PRO A 31 -44.90 -8.78 -13.04
CA PRO A 31 -44.30 -8.08 -14.18
C PRO A 31 -45.15 -8.35 -15.43
N GLY A 32 -45.37 -7.26 -16.17
CA GLY A 32 -46.03 -7.33 -17.46
C GLY A 32 -45.30 -8.25 -18.46
N ASN A 33 -46.12 -8.99 -19.21
CA ASN A 33 -45.71 -9.89 -20.25
C ASN A 33 -44.87 -9.22 -21.36
N SER A 34 -43.60 -9.59 -21.46
CA SER A 34 -42.90 -9.84 -22.73
C SER A 34 -41.68 -10.73 -22.51
N ALA A 35 -41.95 -11.98 -22.11
CA ALA A 35 -40.93 -13.03 -22.13
C ALA A 35 -40.88 -13.61 -23.54
N GLY A 36 -39.94 -13.10 -24.36
CA GLY A 36 -39.55 -13.83 -25.57
C GLY A 36 -39.06 -15.22 -25.23
N LYS A 37 -39.77 -16.27 -25.65
CA LYS A 37 -39.37 -17.64 -25.53
C LYS A 37 -38.00 -17.83 -26.20
N VAL A 38 -36.96 -18.06 -25.38
CA VAL A 38 -35.64 -18.47 -25.89
C VAL A 38 -35.79 -19.93 -26.37
N HIS A 39 -35.83 -20.13 -27.68
CA HIS A 39 -35.69 -21.46 -28.27
C HIS A 39 -34.28 -21.99 -27.98
N LEU A 40 -34.18 -22.99 -27.13
CA LEU A 40 -32.97 -23.82 -27.00
C LEU A 40 -32.76 -24.53 -28.33
N THR A 41 -31.75 -24.12 -29.08
CA THR A 41 -31.29 -24.90 -30.24
C THR A 41 -30.70 -26.22 -29.73
N LYS A 42 -31.13 -27.31 -30.31
CA LYS A 42 -31.00 -28.71 -29.85
C LYS A 42 -29.56 -29.25 -29.69
N ASN A 43 -28.51 -28.43 -29.87
CA ASN A 43 -27.12 -28.90 -29.90
C ASN A 43 -26.12 -28.04 -29.09
N MET A 44 -26.58 -27.31 -28.06
CA MET A 44 -25.68 -26.51 -27.26
C MET A 44 -25.29 -27.22 -25.96
N THR A 45 -23.99 -27.36 -25.69
CA THR A 45 -23.48 -27.92 -24.43
C THR A 45 -23.74 -26.97 -23.27
N GLN A 46 -23.79 -27.48 -22.03
CA GLN A 46 -23.98 -26.70 -20.83
C GLN A 46 -22.89 -25.61 -20.69
N ALA A 47 -21.65 -25.90 -21.10
CA ALA A 47 -20.54 -24.96 -21.10
C ALA A 47 -20.80 -23.79 -22.07
N GLN A 48 -21.24 -24.07 -23.29
CA GLN A 48 -21.60 -23.02 -24.28
C GLN A 48 -22.77 -22.17 -23.83
N PHE A 49 -23.74 -22.75 -23.13
CA PHE A 49 -24.85 -22.00 -22.54
C PHE A 49 -24.39 -21.06 -21.45
N SER A 50 -23.52 -21.53 -20.54
CA SER A 50 -22.94 -20.73 -19.45
C SER A 50 -22.09 -19.58 -20.01
N GLU A 51 -21.28 -19.84 -21.02
CA GLU A 51 -20.48 -18.81 -21.72
C GLU A 51 -21.39 -17.77 -22.37
N GLN A 52 -22.46 -18.18 -23.02
CA GLN A 52 -23.41 -17.27 -23.65
C GLN A 52 -24.14 -16.38 -22.61
N GLN A 53 -24.51 -16.94 -21.46
CA GLN A 53 -25.10 -16.18 -20.35
C GLN A 53 -24.08 -15.19 -19.75
N PHE A 54 -22.84 -15.61 -19.56
CA PHE A 54 -21.76 -14.76 -19.10
C PHE A 54 -21.51 -13.59 -20.08
N MET A 55 -21.44 -13.85 -21.37
CA MET A 55 -21.26 -12.80 -22.38
C MET A 55 -22.48 -11.85 -22.49
N LYS A 56 -23.69 -12.33 -22.22
CA LYS A 56 -24.89 -11.47 -22.10
C LYS A 56 -24.77 -10.54 -20.89
N TRP A 57 -24.34 -11.09 -19.75
CA TRP A 57 -24.11 -10.32 -18.54
C TRP A 57 -23.01 -9.26 -18.74
N VAL A 58 -21.87 -9.64 -19.34
CA VAL A 58 -20.77 -8.70 -19.67
C VAL A 58 -21.27 -7.55 -20.55
N ARG A 59 -22.07 -7.85 -21.59
CA ARG A 59 -22.67 -6.81 -22.46
C ARG A 59 -23.67 -5.94 -21.71
N PHE A 60 -24.45 -6.50 -20.80
CA PHE A 60 -25.38 -5.76 -19.94
C PHE A 60 -24.62 -4.79 -19.05
N VAL A 61 -23.64 -5.29 -18.29
CA VAL A 61 -22.80 -4.46 -17.42
C VAL A 61 -22.05 -3.38 -18.21
N GLY A 62 -21.55 -3.71 -19.40
CA GLY A 62 -20.89 -2.75 -20.29
C GLY A 62 -21.81 -1.64 -20.81
N ARG A 63 -23.15 -1.81 -20.78
CA ARG A 63 -24.14 -0.81 -21.21
C ARG A 63 -24.64 0.08 -20.06
N LEU A 64 -24.36 -0.25 -18.82
CA LEU A 64 -24.79 0.57 -17.68
C LEU A 64 -24.10 1.94 -17.74
N LYS A 65 -24.88 3.01 -17.80
CA LYS A 65 -24.36 4.41 -17.87
C LYS A 65 -23.44 4.78 -16.71
N HIS A 66 -23.59 4.12 -15.58
CA HIS A 66 -22.78 4.29 -14.36
C HIS A 66 -21.90 3.08 -14.05
N SER A 67 -21.58 2.25 -15.04
CA SER A 67 -20.68 1.12 -14.85
C SER A 67 -19.30 1.63 -14.45
N VAL A 68 -18.84 1.23 -13.27
CA VAL A 68 -17.46 1.48 -12.77
C VAL A 68 -16.38 0.99 -13.75
N PHE A 69 -16.74 0.11 -14.69
CA PHE A 69 -15.86 -0.37 -15.74
C PHE A 69 -15.71 0.60 -16.93
N LYS A 70 -16.52 1.66 -17.00
CA LYS A 70 -16.57 2.56 -18.17
C LYS A 70 -15.62 3.74 -18.13
N THR A 71 -14.98 4.09 -17.00
CA THR A 71 -14.23 5.35 -16.96
C THR A 71 -12.92 5.24 -16.21
N ALA A 72 -11.83 5.19 -16.96
CA ALA A 72 -10.50 5.57 -16.50
C ALA A 72 -10.49 6.94 -15.77
N LYS A 73 -11.46 7.80 -16.03
CA LYS A 73 -11.65 9.09 -15.34
C LYS A 73 -11.80 8.95 -13.82
N ASN A 74 -12.49 7.92 -13.32
CA ASN A 74 -12.70 7.74 -11.88
C ASN A 74 -11.43 7.34 -11.12
N LYS A 75 -10.40 6.88 -11.83
CA LYS A 75 -9.10 6.52 -11.21
C LYS A 75 -8.24 7.76 -10.99
N LEU A 76 -8.28 8.70 -11.93
CA LEU A 76 -7.42 9.89 -11.96
C LEU A 76 -8.04 11.08 -11.20
N PHE A 77 -9.35 11.28 -11.31
CA PHE A 77 -10.02 12.43 -10.73
C PHE A 77 -10.74 12.06 -9.43
N PRO A 78 -10.62 12.89 -8.39
CA PRO A 78 -11.39 12.70 -7.17
C PRO A 78 -12.89 12.73 -7.47
N SER A 79 -13.62 11.74 -6.94
CA SER A 79 -15.08 11.70 -7.01
C SER A 79 -15.70 12.63 -5.96
N TYR A 80 -15.07 12.69 -4.78
CA TYR A 80 -15.41 13.61 -3.71
C TYR A 80 -14.24 13.76 -2.73
N THR A 81 -14.35 14.74 -1.86
CA THR A 81 -13.36 15.05 -0.83
C THR A 81 -14.04 14.99 0.55
N LEU A 82 -13.36 14.40 1.52
CA LEU A 82 -13.71 14.42 2.93
C LEU A 82 -12.70 15.28 3.68
N HIS A 83 -13.12 15.97 4.70
CA HIS A 83 -12.28 16.81 5.55
C HIS A 83 -12.15 16.24 6.95
N VAL A 84 -10.92 16.06 7.43
CA VAL A 84 -10.61 15.64 8.79
C VAL A 84 -9.98 16.81 9.53
N ALA A 85 -10.55 17.22 10.64
CA ALA A 85 -10.04 18.31 11.46
C ALA A 85 -10.24 18.00 12.96
N LYS A 86 -9.26 18.41 13.80
CA LYS A 86 -9.39 18.28 15.26
C LYS A 86 -10.57 19.08 15.82
N ASN A 87 -10.89 20.21 15.21
CA ASN A 87 -12.10 20.96 15.52
C ASN A 87 -13.29 20.38 14.73
N PRO A 88 -14.31 19.81 15.38
CA PRO A 88 -15.47 19.24 14.69
C PRO A 88 -16.23 20.21 13.79
N ALA A 89 -16.15 21.52 14.06
CA ALA A 89 -16.79 22.53 13.23
C ALA A 89 -16.04 22.81 11.90
N ALA A 90 -14.81 22.29 11.74
CA ALA A 90 -13.94 22.54 10.59
C ALA A 90 -13.77 21.35 9.67
N GLY A 91 -14.39 20.20 9.94
CA GLY A 91 -14.27 18.98 9.15
C GLY A 91 -15.48 18.07 9.26
N ASP A 92 -15.54 17.10 8.36
CA ASP A 92 -16.58 16.05 8.35
C ASP A 92 -16.32 15.01 9.46
N PHE A 93 -15.03 14.83 9.80
CA PHE A 93 -14.55 13.85 10.79
C PHE A 93 -13.47 14.47 11.68
N THR A 94 -13.29 13.91 12.88
CA THR A 94 -12.22 14.30 13.81
C THR A 94 -11.04 13.36 13.83
N THR A 95 -11.20 12.17 13.22
CA THR A 95 -10.15 11.15 13.04
C THR A 95 -10.03 10.72 11.58
N ILE A 96 -8.84 10.30 11.19
CA ILE A 96 -8.58 9.79 9.83
C ILE A 96 -9.25 8.42 9.65
N GLN A 97 -9.24 7.59 10.72
CA GLN A 97 -9.84 6.26 10.66
C GLN A 97 -11.35 6.34 10.44
N ASP A 98 -12.06 7.24 11.12
CA ASP A 98 -13.51 7.40 10.92
C ASP A 98 -13.84 7.83 9.49
N ALA A 99 -13.03 8.72 8.90
CA ALA A 99 -13.18 9.11 7.48
C ALA A 99 -13.00 7.91 6.54
N ILE A 100 -12.00 7.05 6.78
CA ILE A 100 -11.79 5.82 6.02
C ILE A 100 -12.96 4.85 6.23
N ASP A 101 -13.44 4.70 7.46
CA ASP A 101 -14.51 3.74 7.80
C ASP A 101 -15.86 4.17 7.21
N SER A 102 -16.09 5.46 7.03
CA SER A 102 -17.28 5.99 6.37
C SER A 102 -17.40 5.63 4.89
N LEU A 103 -16.29 5.26 4.24
CA LEU A 103 -16.30 4.85 2.83
C LEU A 103 -17.03 3.50 2.67
N PRO A 104 -17.60 3.23 1.49
CA PRO A 104 -18.22 1.94 1.19
C PRO A 104 -17.28 0.77 1.50
N PHE A 105 -17.85 -0.38 1.89
CA PHE A 105 -17.08 -1.61 2.16
C PHE A 105 -16.14 -1.96 1.00
N ILE A 106 -16.61 -1.80 -0.24
CA ILE A 106 -15.80 -1.86 -1.47
C ILE A 106 -15.77 -0.45 -2.06
N ASN A 107 -14.63 0.22 -1.98
CA ASN A 107 -14.42 1.52 -2.61
C ASN A 107 -13.62 1.37 -3.91
N LEU A 108 -14.19 1.82 -5.01
CA LEU A 108 -13.57 1.80 -6.35
C LEU A 108 -13.44 3.21 -6.94
N LEU A 109 -13.75 4.25 -6.17
CA LEU A 109 -13.68 5.64 -6.59
C LEU A 109 -12.51 6.35 -5.93
N ARG A 110 -11.87 7.28 -6.64
CA ARG A 110 -10.84 8.13 -6.06
C ARG A 110 -11.49 9.07 -5.03
N VAL A 111 -11.12 8.91 -3.77
CA VAL A 111 -11.55 9.77 -2.66
C VAL A 111 -10.32 10.50 -2.11
N VAL A 112 -10.44 11.80 -1.90
CA VAL A 112 -9.42 12.60 -1.22
C VAL A 112 -9.87 12.86 0.22
N ILE A 113 -9.06 12.44 1.18
CA ILE A 113 -9.23 12.78 2.59
C ILE A 113 -8.21 13.89 2.90
N LYS A 114 -8.71 15.12 2.98
CA LYS A 114 -7.91 16.29 3.38
C LYS A 114 -7.83 16.37 4.88
N VAL A 115 -6.61 16.22 5.40
CA VAL A 115 -6.34 16.24 6.83
C VAL A 115 -5.77 17.61 7.20
N HIS A 116 -6.53 18.38 7.96
CA HIS A 116 -6.10 19.70 8.44
C HIS A 116 -4.91 19.60 9.37
N ALA A 117 -4.23 20.71 9.59
CA ALA A 117 -3.10 20.79 10.53
C ALA A 117 -3.52 20.29 11.92
N GLY A 118 -2.68 19.45 12.53
CA GLY A 118 -2.91 18.87 13.85
C GLY A 118 -2.13 17.59 14.07
N VAL A 119 -2.10 17.17 15.34
CA VAL A 119 -1.52 15.89 15.75
C VAL A 119 -2.67 14.89 15.93
N TYR A 120 -2.69 13.86 15.12
CA TYR A 120 -3.68 12.78 15.11
C TYR A 120 -3.06 11.56 15.78
N THR A 121 -3.36 11.40 17.08
CA THR A 121 -2.89 10.24 17.85
C THR A 121 -3.89 9.11 17.68
N GLU A 122 -3.69 8.36 16.62
CA GLU A 122 -4.56 7.26 16.21
C GLU A 122 -3.79 6.24 15.37
N LYS A 123 -4.22 5.00 15.40
CA LYS A 123 -3.75 3.94 14.53
C LYS A 123 -4.64 3.91 13.30
N VAL A 124 -4.05 4.01 12.12
CA VAL A 124 -4.80 4.06 10.86
C VAL A 124 -4.58 2.79 10.06
N ASN A 125 -5.66 2.16 9.64
CA ASN A 125 -5.63 1.00 8.76
C ASN A 125 -6.56 1.20 7.56
N ILE A 126 -5.99 1.11 6.36
CA ILE A 126 -6.73 1.09 5.11
C ILE A 126 -6.92 -0.36 4.68
N PRO A 127 -8.15 -0.91 4.77
CA PRO A 127 -8.41 -2.30 4.49
C PRO A 127 -8.36 -2.63 2.99
N PRO A 128 -8.15 -3.91 2.59
CA PRO A 128 -7.87 -4.31 1.20
C PRO A 128 -8.91 -3.89 0.15
N LEU A 129 -10.16 -3.74 0.55
CA LEU A 129 -11.26 -3.42 -0.38
C LEU A 129 -11.54 -1.93 -0.52
N LYS A 130 -10.83 -1.06 0.19
CA LYS A 130 -10.97 0.41 0.09
C LYS A 130 -9.85 1.00 -0.78
N SER A 131 -9.91 0.75 -2.08
CA SER A 131 -8.92 1.24 -3.06
C SER A 131 -9.11 2.73 -3.39
N TYR A 132 -8.10 3.33 -4.07
CA TYR A 132 -8.17 4.71 -4.59
C TYR A 132 -8.34 5.78 -3.51
N ILE A 133 -7.73 5.62 -2.35
CA ILE A 133 -7.72 6.63 -1.30
C ILE A 133 -6.49 7.53 -1.47
N THR A 134 -6.72 8.85 -1.39
CA THR A 134 -5.66 9.85 -1.24
C THR A 134 -5.80 10.48 0.14
N ILE A 135 -4.73 10.50 0.92
CA ILE A 135 -4.63 11.28 2.16
C ILE A 135 -3.69 12.45 1.90
N GLU A 136 -4.20 13.66 2.09
CA GLU A 136 -3.47 14.90 1.84
C GLU A 136 -3.44 15.75 3.12
N GLY A 137 -2.27 15.91 3.72
CA GLY A 137 -2.05 16.77 4.86
C GLY A 137 -1.85 18.25 4.47
N ALA A 138 -1.89 19.12 5.44
CA ALA A 138 -1.63 20.56 5.28
C ALA A 138 -0.12 20.90 5.19
N GLY A 139 0.73 19.90 5.31
CA GLY A 139 2.19 19.97 5.32
C GLY A 139 2.74 18.90 6.24
N ALA A 140 3.89 18.30 5.91
CA ALA A 140 4.49 17.27 6.74
C ALA A 140 4.86 17.79 8.15
N ASP A 141 5.17 19.07 8.27
CA ASP A 141 5.42 19.75 9.54
C ASP A 141 4.14 20.09 10.33
N LYS A 142 2.98 20.03 9.70
CA LYS A 142 1.68 20.50 10.25
C LYS A 142 0.69 19.39 10.51
N THR A 143 0.69 18.32 9.72
CA THR A 143 -0.24 17.20 9.85
C THR A 143 0.55 15.96 10.24
N ILE A 144 0.36 15.51 11.48
CA ILE A 144 1.14 14.42 12.08
C ILE A 144 0.20 13.29 12.51
N VAL A 145 0.39 12.11 11.95
CA VAL A 145 -0.25 10.86 12.41
C VAL A 145 0.75 10.12 13.27
N GLN A 146 0.38 9.82 14.50
CA GLN A 146 1.28 9.16 15.44
C GLN A 146 0.57 8.10 16.27
N TRP A 147 1.32 7.06 16.64
CA TRP A 147 0.89 6.03 17.58
C TRP A 147 2.10 5.41 18.28
N GLY A 148 1.91 4.72 19.39
CA GLY A 148 3.00 4.23 20.25
C GLY A 148 2.97 2.73 20.51
N ASP A 149 2.69 1.89 19.51
CA ASP A 149 2.79 0.44 19.64
C ASP A 149 4.12 -0.11 19.13
N THR A 150 4.53 -1.25 19.69
CA THR A 150 5.59 -2.14 19.18
C THR A 150 5.00 -3.52 18.89
N ALA A 151 5.75 -4.35 18.18
CA ALA A 151 5.37 -5.75 17.97
C ALA A 151 5.16 -6.53 19.28
N GLN A 152 5.76 -6.08 20.38
CA GLN A 152 5.65 -6.67 21.73
C GLN A 152 4.53 -6.05 22.56
N THR A 153 3.86 -4.99 22.09
CA THR A 153 2.72 -4.39 22.81
C THR A 153 1.66 -5.45 23.08
N PRO A 154 1.24 -5.63 24.36
CA PRO A 154 0.25 -6.65 24.70
C PRO A 154 -1.12 -6.34 24.08
N SER A 155 -1.74 -7.31 23.45
CA SER A 155 -3.05 -7.17 22.79
C SER A 155 -3.99 -8.30 23.17
N GLY A 156 -5.29 -7.97 23.19
CA GLY A 156 -6.37 -8.91 23.49
C GLY A 156 -6.42 -9.39 24.94
N PRO A 157 -7.42 -10.24 25.30
CA PRO A 157 -7.67 -10.69 26.68
C PRO A 157 -6.51 -11.49 27.28
N LYS A 158 -5.73 -12.19 26.43
CA LYS A 158 -4.57 -12.99 26.87
C LYS A 158 -3.26 -12.19 26.90
N LYS A 159 -3.28 -10.90 26.64
CA LYS A 159 -2.09 -10.02 26.60
C LYS A 159 -0.95 -10.59 25.74
N GLN A 160 -1.28 -11.23 24.62
CA GLN A 160 -0.29 -11.73 23.67
C GLN A 160 0.39 -10.56 22.95
N PRO A 161 1.65 -10.69 22.51
CA PRO A 161 2.30 -9.71 21.66
C PRO A 161 1.45 -9.42 20.41
N MET A 162 1.29 -8.14 20.09
CA MET A 162 0.47 -7.67 18.97
C MET A 162 1.00 -8.17 17.61
N GLY A 163 2.30 -8.35 17.52
CA GLY A 163 3.00 -8.72 16.30
C GLY A 163 3.21 -7.53 15.36
N THR A 164 4.14 -7.70 14.43
CA THR A 164 4.64 -6.66 13.52
C THR A 164 3.53 -6.00 12.69
N PHE A 165 2.62 -6.79 12.12
CA PHE A 165 1.58 -6.23 11.24
C PHE A 165 0.58 -5.33 11.98
N ASN A 166 0.27 -5.68 13.23
CA ASN A 166 -0.73 -4.97 14.00
C ASN A 166 -0.13 -3.80 14.80
N SER A 167 1.19 -3.67 14.89
CA SER A 167 1.84 -2.59 15.65
C SER A 167 2.05 -1.32 14.83
N ALA A 168 1.96 -1.38 13.50
CA ALA A 168 2.15 -0.23 12.64
C ALA A 168 1.24 0.96 13.03
N THR A 169 1.81 2.15 13.02
CA THR A 169 1.05 3.39 13.19
C THR A 169 0.09 3.60 12.03
N PHE A 170 0.56 3.31 10.81
CA PHE A 170 -0.22 3.47 9.58
C PHE A 170 -0.06 2.24 8.70
N ALA A 171 -1.17 1.58 8.35
CA ALA A 171 -1.19 0.38 7.53
C ALA A 171 -1.97 0.61 6.22
N VAL A 172 -1.35 0.29 5.09
CA VAL A 172 -1.96 0.38 3.77
C VAL A 172 -2.04 -1.02 3.17
N ASN A 173 -3.26 -1.56 3.11
CA ASN A 173 -3.53 -2.89 2.59
C ASN A 173 -4.33 -2.87 1.28
N SER A 174 -4.47 -1.72 0.63
CA SER A 174 -5.28 -1.58 -0.57
C SER A 174 -4.54 -0.86 -1.70
N PRO A 175 -4.81 -1.20 -2.98
CA PRO A 175 -4.11 -0.62 -4.10
C PRO A 175 -4.50 0.83 -4.40
N TYR A 176 -3.60 1.53 -5.11
CA TYR A 176 -3.78 2.89 -5.61
C TYR A 176 -3.92 3.94 -4.51
N PHE A 177 -3.17 3.74 -3.42
CA PHE A 177 -3.08 4.67 -2.31
C PHE A 177 -2.11 5.82 -2.62
N ILE A 178 -2.47 7.02 -2.19
CA ILE A 178 -1.62 8.21 -2.26
C ILE A 178 -1.57 8.87 -0.89
N ALA A 179 -0.36 9.20 -0.42
CA ALA A 179 -0.15 10.09 0.71
C ALA A 179 0.66 11.31 0.27
N LYS A 180 0.25 12.50 0.70
CA LYS A 180 0.96 13.75 0.40
C LYS A 180 1.03 14.66 1.63
N ASN A 181 2.18 15.32 1.82
CA ASN A 181 2.33 16.40 2.81
C ASN A 181 1.91 16.02 4.23
N ILE A 182 2.28 14.81 4.69
CA ILE A 182 1.86 14.28 5.98
C ILE A 182 3.01 13.54 6.68
N THR A 183 3.01 13.56 8.00
CA THR A 183 3.96 12.82 8.84
C THR A 183 3.35 11.53 9.36
N PHE A 184 4.11 10.46 9.26
CA PHE A 184 3.88 9.17 9.92
C PHE A 184 4.97 8.96 10.97
N LYS A 185 4.56 8.76 12.23
CA LYS A 185 5.50 8.70 13.35
C LYS A 185 5.08 7.63 14.35
N ASN A 186 6.02 6.79 14.76
CA ASN A 186 5.85 5.95 15.92
C ASN A 186 6.45 6.65 17.15
N THR A 187 5.66 6.81 18.20
CA THR A 187 6.03 7.56 19.42
C THR A 187 6.48 6.67 20.57
N THR A 188 6.68 5.38 20.33
CA THR A 188 7.20 4.48 21.37
C THR A 188 8.57 4.98 21.85
N PRO A 189 8.75 5.11 23.18
CA PRO A 189 10.05 5.50 23.73
C PRO A 189 11.13 4.47 23.39
N VAL A 190 12.30 4.94 22.97
CA VAL A 190 13.48 4.09 22.75
C VAL A 190 14.36 4.08 24.00
N PRO A 191 14.97 2.92 24.39
CA PRO A 191 14.83 1.61 23.76
C PRO A 191 13.51 0.92 24.11
N ALA A 192 12.85 0.35 23.10
CA ALA A 192 11.66 -0.45 23.30
C ALA A 192 11.91 -1.89 22.85
N PRO A 193 11.31 -2.90 23.51
CA PRO A 193 11.38 -4.26 23.04
C PRO A 193 10.58 -4.43 21.74
N GLY A 194 11.17 -5.11 20.75
CA GLY A 194 10.55 -5.37 19.46
C GLY A 194 10.76 -4.28 18.42
N ALA A 195 10.23 -4.49 17.23
CA ALA A 195 10.27 -3.53 16.14
C ALA A 195 9.36 -2.33 16.42
N ILE A 196 9.83 -1.13 16.10
CA ILE A 196 9.04 0.11 16.16
C ILE A 196 8.51 0.38 14.75
N ASP A 197 7.43 -0.31 14.43
CA ASP A 197 6.79 -0.33 13.13
C ASP A 197 5.99 0.96 12.92
N THR A 198 6.29 1.71 11.86
CA THR A 198 5.59 2.98 11.58
C THR A 198 4.66 2.84 10.40
N LEU A 199 5.19 2.45 9.24
CA LEU A 199 4.44 2.36 8.00
C LEU A 199 4.44 0.92 7.47
N TYR A 200 3.30 0.23 7.59
CA TYR A 200 3.04 -1.03 6.93
C TYR A 200 2.51 -0.78 5.54
N ASP A 201 3.36 -0.90 4.54
CA ASP A 201 3.10 -0.63 3.13
C ASP A 201 2.90 -1.95 2.38
N HIS A 202 1.64 -2.37 2.22
CA HIS A 202 1.29 -3.71 1.79
C HIS A 202 0.13 -3.76 0.79
N LEU A 203 0.23 -4.66 -0.20
CA LEU A 203 -0.77 -4.95 -1.23
C LEU A 203 -1.16 -3.76 -2.12
N GLY A 204 -0.42 -3.58 -3.17
CA GLY A 204 -0.79 -2.71 -4.28
C GLY A 204 0.26 -1.68 -4.66
N ARG A 205 -0.15 -0.75 -5.52
CA ARG A 205 0.67 0.37 -5.98
C ARG A 205 0.39 1.58 -5.12
N HIS A 206 1.44 2.15 -4.53
CA HIS A 206 1.32 3.27 -3.61
C HIS A 206 2.27 4.41 -3.99
N TYR A 207 1.87 5.63 -3.66
CA TYR A 207 2.64 6.83 -3.91
C TYR A 207 2.68 7.72 -2.67
N TYR A 208 3.88 8.00 -2.21
CA TYR A 208 4.14 8.89 -1.09
C TYR A 208 4.92 10.09 -1.59
N LYS A 209 4.37 11.30 -1.43
CA LYS A 209 4.99 12.54 -1.89
C LYS A 209 5.13 13.55 -0.76
N ASP A 210 6.34 14.06 -0.60
CA ASP A 210 6.67 15.13 0.38
C ASP A 210 6.19 14.76 1.80
N CYS A 211 6.33 13.48 2.17
CA CYS A 211 5.98 12.95 3.49
C CYS A 211 7.20 12.90 4.41
N TYR A 212 6.95 12.98 5.72
CA TYR A 212 7.95 12.68 6.74
C TYR A 212 7.62 11.35 7.41
N ILE A 213 8.59 10.45 7.51
CA ILE A 213 8.41 9.11 8.07
C ILE A 213 9.48 8.87 9.13
N GLU A 214 9.07 8.65 10.38
CA GLU A 214 9.97 8.49 11.52
C GLU A 214 9.78 7.14 12.22
N GLY A 215 10.88 6.46 12.50
CA GLY A 215 10.89 5.20 13.24
C GLY A 215 12.30 4.72 13.55
N SER A 216 12.49 3.46 13.96
CA SER A 216 13.82 3.00 14.38
C SER A 216 14.32 1.74 13.67
N VAL A 217 13.54 0.68 13.61
CA VAL A 217 13.96 -0.60 13.02
C VAL A 217 12.85 -1.08 12.10
N ASP A 218 13.20 -1.31 10.82
CA ASP A 218 12.27 -1.81 9.80
C ASP A 218 10.98 -0.98 9.67
N PHE A 219 11.08 0.30 9.92
CA PHE A 219 9.90 1.13 10.15
C PHE A 219 9.10 1.48 8.88
N ILE A 220 9.62 1.13 7.67
CA ILE A 220 8.87 1.07 6.42
C ILE A 220 8.94 -0.37 5.93
N PHE A 221 7.86 -1.12 6.06
CA PHE A 221 7.86 -2.55 5.79
C PHE A 221 6.60 -3.02 5.06
N GLY A 222 6.66 -4.19 4.44
CA GLY A 222 5.54 -4.77 3.72
C GLY A 222 5.90 -5.21 2.31
N ASN A 223 4.88 -5.50 1.52
CA ASN A 223 5.01 -6.03 0.16
C ASN A 223 4.24 -5.18 -0.87
N GLY A 224 4.24 -3.87 -0.71
CA GLY A 224 3.73 -2.92 -1.70
C GLY A 224 4.67 -2.73 -2.89
N LEU A 225 4.15 -2.18 -3.99
CA LEU A 225 4.91 -1.57 -5.06
C LEU A 225 4.83 -0.05 -4.88
N SER A 226 5.86 0.56 -4.28
CA SER A 226 5.72 1.88 -3.70
C SER A 226 6.82 2.83 -4.11
N LEU A 227 6.40 4.00 -4.58
CA LEU A 227 7.28 5.12 -4.88
C LEU A 227 7.18 6.18 -3.78
N PHE A 228 8.32 6.45 -3.15
CA PHE A 228 8.52 7.55 -2.21
C PHE A 228 9.27 8.67 -2.92
N GLU A 229 8.64 9.81 -3.11
CA GLU A 229 9.23 10.96 -3.82
C GLU A 229 9.29 12.19 -2.93
N GLY A 230 10.46 12.78 -2.82
CA GLY A 230 10.67 13.97 -1.99
C GLY A 230 10.47 13.75 -0.49
N CYS A 231 10.42 12.50 -0.03
CA CYS A 231 10.14 12.17 1.36
C CYS A 231 11.37 12.35 2.26
N HIS A 232 11.12 12.75 3.50
CA HIS A 232 12.14 12.77 4.54
C HIS A 232 11.96 11.54 5.44
N VAL A 233 12.89 10.61 5.38
CA VAL A 233 12.94 9.39 6.20
C VAL A 233 13.90 9.64 7.36
N HIS A 234 13.39 9.63 8.59
CA HIS A 234 14.15 9.99 9.78
C HIS A 234 14.22 8.84 10.77
N ALA A 235 15.42 8.42 11.09
CA ALA A 235 15.63 7.36 12.06
C ALA A 235 15.89 7.88 13.46
N ILE A 236 15.26 7.24 14.44
CA ILE A 236 15.46 7.53 15.87
C ILE A 236 16.08 6.32 16.62
N ALA A 237 16.87 5.51 15.92
CA ALA A 237 17.53 4.36 16.51
C ALA A 237 18.59 4.78 17.52
N GLN A 238 18.69 4.07 18.65
CA GLN A 238 19.75 4.30 19.63
C GLN A 238 21.05 3.59 19.26
N ASN A 239 20.94 2.39 18.68
CA ASN A 239 22.08 1.54 18.30
C ASN A 239 21.97 1.21 16.81
N ILE A 240 21.69 -0.05 16.49
CA ILE A 240 21.52 -0.53 15.13
C ILE A 240 20.04 -0.43 14.77
N GLY A 241 19.77 0.14 13.59
CA GLY A 241 18.44 0.24 13.01
C GLY A 241 18.40 -0.17 11.54
N ALA A 242 17.22 -0.11 10.95
CA ALA A 242 17.02 -0.30 9.52
C ALA A 242 15.86 0.55 9.04
N LEU A 243 15.99 1.14 7.85
CA LEU A 243 14.93 1.96 7.26
C LEU A 243 13.81 1.07 6.74
N THR A 244 14.17 0.06 5.93
CA THR A 244 13.18 -0.76 5.22
C THR A 244 13.29 -2.26 5.54
N ALA A 245 12.13 -2.94 5.52
CA ALA A 245 12.01 -4.40 5.48
C ALA A 245 10.99 -4.77 4.41
N GLN A 246 11.43 -4.82 3.15
CA GLN A 246 10.58 -5.14 2.02
C GLN A 246 10.37 -6.65 1.90
N GLY A 247 9.12 -7.08 1.69
CA GLY A 247 8.67 -8.46 1.87
C GLY A 247 8.46 -9.27 0.59
N ARG A 248 9.01 -8.87 -0.57
CA ARG A 248 8.85 -9.59 -1.84
C ARG A 248 9.32 -11.04 -1.72
N SER A 249 8.43 -11.98 -2.00
CA SER A 249 8.65 -13.41 -1.77
C SER A 249 8.92 -14.22 -3.05
N SER A 250 8.75 -13.63 -4.22
CA SER A 250 8.96 -14.28 -5.52
C SER A 250 9.43 -13.29 -6.58
N LEU A 251 10.19 -13.74 -7.57
CA LEU A 251 10.52 -12.96 -8.77
C LEU A 251 9.28 -12.58 -9.60
N LEU A 252 8.20 -13.33 -9.46
CA LEU A 252 6.94 -13.07 -10.18
C LEU A 252 6.08 -11.99 -9.52
N GLU A 253 6.41 -11.55 -8.31
CA GLU A 253 5.70 -10.46 -7.65
C GLU A 253 6.19 -9.12 -8.18
N GLU A 254 5.25 -8.26 -8.58
CA GLU A 254 5.54 -6.88 -8.94
C GLU A 254 5.46 -5.98 -7.69
N THR A 255 6.45 -6.13 -6.79
CA THR A 255 6.55 -5.36 -5.55
C THR A 255 7.95 -4.84 -5.35
N GLY A 256 8.10 -3.84 -4.49
CA GLY A 256 9.38 -3.20 -4.20
C GLY A 256 9.20 -1.75 -3.78
N PHE A 257 10.22 -1.18 -3.16
CA PHE A 257 10.25 0.21 -2.72
C PHE A 257 11.27 1.00 -3.54
N SER A 258 10.86 2.16 -4.03
CA SER A 258 11.77 3.12 -4.66
C SER A 258 11.69 4.47 -3.95
N PHE A 259 12.84 4.99 -3.53
CA PHE A 259 13.00 6.28 -2.88
C PHE A 259 13.71 7.23 -3.84
N VAL A 260 13.00 8.27 -4.30
CA VAL A 260 13.50 9.20 -5.32
C VAL A 260 13.51 10.62 -4.75
N ASN A 261 14.63 11.32 -4.89
CA ASN A 261 14.81 12.68 -4.35
C ASN A 261 14.49 12.77 -2.84
N CYS A 262 14.72 11.71 -2.09
CA CYS A 262 14.44 11.65 -0.67
C CYS A 262 15.62 12.17 0.17
N LYS A 263 15.37 12.32 1.47
CA LYS A 263 16.40 12.64 2.46
C LYS A 263 16.35 11.63 3.58
N VAL A 264 17.50 11.02 3.90
CA VAL A 264 17.66 10.10 5.04
C VAL A 264 18.54 10.76 6.09
N THR A 265 18.00 10.92 7.31
CA THR A 265 18.70 11.51 8.45
C THR A 265 18.36 10.79 9.74
N GLY A 266 18.96 11.20 10.85
CA GLY A 266 18.55 10.75 12.19
C GLY A 266 19.72 10.32 13.06
N SER A 267 19.53 9.25 13.82
CA SER A 267 20.48 8.69 14.77
C SER A 267 20.65 7.17 14.63
N GLY A 268 21.71 6.64 15.24
CA GLY A 268 22.04 5.22 15.21
C GLY A 268 22.97 4.83 14.07
N ALA A 269 23.18 3.53 13.91
CA ALA A 269 23.91 2.90 12.81
C ALA A 269 22.93 2.09 11.96
N LEU A 270 22.62 2.56 10.75
CA LEU A 270 21.46 2.09 10.01
C LEU A 270 21.82 1.26 8.79
N TYR A 271 21.05 0.20 8.57
CA TYR A 271 20.89 -0.38 7.25
C TYR A 271 19.87 0.42 6.42
N LEU A 272 20.11 0.56 5.12
CA LEU A 272 19.12 1.05 4.16
C LEU A 272 17.94 0.09 4.06
N GLY A 273 18.22 -1.20 4.24
CA GLY A 273 17.19 -2.22 4.31
C GLY A 273 17.71 -3.58 4.76
N ARG A 274 16.78 -4.36 5.32
CA ARG A 274 16.96 -5.76 5.65
C ARG A 274 16.08 -6.61 4.73
N ALA A 275 16.59 -7.71 4.24
CA ALA A 275 15.91 -8.59 3.31
C ALA A 275 14.87 -9.45 4.01
N TRP A 276 13.74 -8.88 4.39
CA TRP A 276 12.65 -9.62 5.03
C TRP A 276 12.06 -10.67 4.08
N GLY A 277 11.75 -10.28 2.83
CA GLY A 277 11.44 -11.26 1.79
C GLY A 277 12.71 -11.76 1.07
N PRO A 278 12.76 -13.04 0.65
CA PRO A 278 13.93 -13.61 -0.04
C PRO A 278 14.22 -12.96 -1.40
N PHE A 279 13.29 -12.25 -1.98
CA PHE A 279 13.43 -11.50 -3.24
C PHE A 279 13.24 -10.00 -3.04
N SER A 280 13.46 -9.50 -1.83
CA SER A 280 13.30 -8.08 -1.45
C SER A 280 13.92 -7.15 -2.49
N ARG A 281 13.20 -6.06 -2.83
CA ARG A 281 13.62 -5.10 -3.83
C ARG A 281 13.47 -3.67 -3.32
N VAL A 282 14.61 -2.97 -3.16
CA VAL A 282 14.64 -1.58 -2.69
C VAL A 282 15.69 -0.79 -3.47
N VAL A 283 15.31 0.37 -3.97
CA VAL A 283 16.20 1.29 -4.68
C VAL A 283 16.12 2.68 -4.07
N PHE A 284 17.29 3.29 -3.86
CA PHE A 284 17.42 4.70 -3.53
C PHE A 284 18.04 5.44 -4.71
N ALA A 285 17.38 6.48 -5.20
CA ALA A 285 17.85 7.28 -6.32
C ALA A 285 17.81 8.78 -5.95
N TYR A 286 18.86 9.51 -6.30
CA TYR A 286 19.01 10.96 -6.02
C TYR A 286 18.76 11.32 -4.55
N THR A 287 18.93 10.37 -3.65
CA THR A 287 18.61 10.52 -2.23
C THR A 287 19.82 10.99 -1.45
N TYR A 288 19.62 12.01 -0.63
CA TYR A 288 20.63 12.42 0.35
C TYR A 288 20.64 11.45 1.54
N MET A 289 21.81 10.96 1.91
CA MET A 289 22.03 10.04 3.02
C MET A 289 23.03 10.61 4.01
N ASP A 290 22.61 10.76 5.25
CA ASP A 290 23.48 11.21 6.34
C ASP A 290 24.45 10.10 6.77
N ASN A 291 25.47 10.46 7.57
CA ASN A 291 26.54 9.57 8.04
C ASN A 291 26.08 8.43 8.96
N ILE A 292 24.79 8.36 9.28
CA ILE A 292 24.17 7.29 10.04
C ILE A 292 24.07 5.97 9.28
N ILE A 293 24.24 5.97 7.94
CA ILE A 293 24.17 4.74 7.14
C ILE A 293 25.48 3.96 7.28
N MET A 294 25.35 2.72 7.77
CA MET A 294 26.49 1.83 7.88
C MET A 294 27.15 1.56 6.53
N PRO A 295 28.47 1.41 6.48
CA PRO A 295 29.18 1.15 5.21
C PRO A 295 28.59 -0.04 4.44
N LYS A 296 28.24 -1.14 5.09
CA LYS A 296 27.61 -2.32 4.47
C LYS A 296 26.28 -2.01 3.78
N GLY A 297 25.54 -1.04 4.27
CA GLY A 297 24.27 -0.54 3.72
C GLY A 297 23.09 -1.50 3.82
N TRP A 298 23.29 -2.79 3.67
CA TRP A 298 22.21 -3.77 3.56
C TRP A 298 22.47 -5.01 4.43
N TYR A 299 21.41 -5.72 4.79
CA TYR A 299 21.49 -6.93 5.61
C TYR A 299 20.63 -8.05 5.02
N ASN A 300 21.20 -9.24 4.91
CA ASN A 300 20.58 -10.41 4.28
C ASN A 300 19.60 -11.19 5.17
N TRP A 301 19.17 -10.62 6.29
CA TRP A 301 18.30 -11.27 7.29
C TRP A 301 18.91 -12.51 7.95
N GLY A 302 20.23 -12.68 7.90
CA GLY A 302 20.94 -13.85 8.40
C GLY A 302 20.86 -15.08 7.48
N ASP A 303 20.37 -14.92 6.25
CA ASP A 303 20.27 -15.98 5.25
C ASP A 303 21.09 -15.62 4.00
N PRO A 304 22.28 -16.25 3.81
CA PRO A 304 23.15 -15.98 2.66
C PRO A 304 22.49 -16.26 1.30
N ASN A 305 21.48 -17.12 1.21
CA ASN A 305 20.81 -17.40 -0.06
C ASN A 305 20.11 -16.15 -0.62
N ARG A 306 19.70 -15.21 0.24
CA ARG A 306 19.05 -13.96 -0.14
C ARG A 306 19.98 -13.03 -0.91
N GLU A 307 21.28 -13.15 -0.73
CA GLU A 307 22.29 -12.34 -1.44
C GLU A 307 22.24 -12.54 -2.96
N MET A 308 21.79 -13.71 -3.43
CA MET A 308 21.63 -14.02 -4.84
C MET A 308 20.27 -13.61 -5.43
N THR A 309 19.29 -13.32 -4.59
CA THR A 309 17.89 -13.18 -5.01
C THR A 309 17.31 -11.78 -4.77
N VAL A 310 17.88 -11.01 -3.85
CA VAL A 310 17.44 -9.62 -3.59
C VAL A 310 17.92 -8.66 -4.67
N PHE A 311 17.21 -7.55 -4.83
CA PHE A 311 17.61 -6.44 -5.69
C PHE A 311 17.71 -5.16 -4.87
N TYR A 312 18.92 -4.82 -4.45
CA TYR A 312 19.20 -3.62 -3.67
C TYR A 312 20.12 -2.69 -4.46
N GLY A 313 19.66 -1.44 -4.67
CA GLY A 313 20.36 -0.50 -5.51
C GLY A 313 20.45 0.91 -4.97
N GLN A 314 21.52 1.61 -5.38
CA GLN A 314 21.69 3.04 -5.24
C GLN A 314 21.96 3.66 -6.60
N TYR A 315 21.43 4.86 -6.86
CA TYR A 315 21.65 5.59 -8.08
C TYR A 315 21.81 7.08 -7.79
N LYS A 316 23.00 7.63 -8.09
CA LYS A 316 23.31 9.06 -7.93
C LYS A 316 22.91 9.65 -6.57
N CYS A 317 23.02 8.84 -5.51
CA CYS A 317 22.78 9.29 -4.14
C CYS A 317 23.91 10.21 -3.66
N THR A 318 23.60 11.11 -2.72
CA THR A 318 24.51 12.12 -2.20
C THR A 318 24.61 12.07 -0.68
N GLY A 319 25.56 12.80 -0.10
CA GLY A 319 25.78 12.85 1.34
C GLY A 319 26.79 11.82 1.85
N PRO A 320 27.23 11.96 3.10
CA PRO A 320 28.31 11.14 3.66
C PRO A 320 27.96 9.65 3.74
N GLY A 321 26.68 9.31 3.94
CA GLY A 321 26.19 7.94 4.01
C GLY A 321 25.95 7.28 2.65
N ALA A 322 26.05 8.03 1.54
CA ALA A 322 25.78 7.50 0.19
C ALA A 322 26.97 6.75 -0.43
N ARG A 323 28.13 6.75 0.22
CA ARG A 323 29.37 6.16 -0.30
C ARG A 323 29.18 4.68 -0.61
N PHE A 324 29.30 4.32 -1.90
CA PHE A 324 29.06 2.94 -2.33
C PHE A 324 30.21 1.98 -1.99
N ALA A 325 31.43 2.46 -1.94
CA ALA A 325 32.66 1.66 -1.77
C ALA A 325 32.71 0.73 -0.55
N GLY A 326 31.82 0.89 0.43
CA GLY A 326 31.73 0.01 1.61
C GLY A 326 30.55 -0.93 1.60
N ARG A 327 29.71 -0.87 0.56
CA ARG A 327 28.48 -1.68 0.48
C ARG A 327 28.80 -3.18 0.31
N VAL A 328 27.85 -4.00 0.72
CA VAL A 328 27.90 -5.44 0.48
C VAL A 328 28.01 -5.73 -1.03
N SER A 329 28.76 -6.75 -1.41
CA SER A 329 29.04 -7.09 -2.81
C SER A 329 27.80 -7.46 -3.63
N TRP A 330 26.73 -7.88 -2.99
CA TRP A 330 25.47 -8.25 -3.61
C TRP A 330 24.48 -7.08 -3.76
N SER A 331 24.85 -5.87 -3.38
CA SER A 331 24.12 -4.65 -3.73
C SER A 331 24.69 -4.01 -5.01
N ARG A 332 23.97 -3.06 -5.59
CA ARG A 332 24.29 -2.49 -6.91
C ARG A 332 24.41 -0.97 -6.85
N GLU A 333 25.46 -0.44 -7.44
CA GLU A 333 25.48 0.94 -7.92
C GLU A 333 24.92 0.91 -9.35
N LEU A 334 23.73 1.47 -9.52
CA LEU A 334 22.95 1.30 -10.75
C LEU A 334 23.47 2.24 -11.85
N THR A 335 23.51 1.73 -13.09
CA THR A 335 23.66 2.54 -14.31
C THR A 335 22.39 3.35 -14.60
N ASP A 336 22.45 4.27 -15.56
CA ASP A 336 21.29 5.06 -15.99
C ASP A 336 20.16 4.15 -16.53
N GLU A 337 20.50 3.09 -17.24
CA GLU A 337 19.56 2.12 -17.80
C GLU A 337 18.90 1.27 -16.71
N GLU A 338 19.69 0.78 -15.74
CA GLU A 338 19.19 -0.02 -14.63
C GLU A 338 18.29 0.79 -13.68
N ALA A 339 18.60 2.07 -13.47
CA ALA A 339 17.84 2.95 -12.61
C ALA A 339 16.51 3.42 -13.24
N LYS A 340 16.45 3.54 -14.56
CA LYS A 340 15.32 4.10 -15.30
C LYS A 340 13.95 3.55 -14.90
N PRO A 341 13.75 2.24 -14.66
CA PRO A 341 12.45 1.70 -14.23
C PRO A 341 11.99 2.19 -12.85
N PHE A 342 12.92 2.65 -12.00
CA PHE A 342 12.66 2.95 -10.59
C PHE A 342 12.47 4.44 -10.27
N ILE A 343 12.90 5.34 -11.15
CA ILE A 343 13.08 6.76 -10.83
C ILE A 343 11.90 7.66 -11.20
N SER A 344 10.77 7.08 -11.58
CA SER A 344 9.60 7.85 -12.00
C SER A 344 8.29 7.12 -11.67
N LEU A 345 7.17 7.79 -11.91
CA LEU A 345 5.84 7.22 -11.76
C LEU A 345 5.61 5.94 -12.58
N THR A 346 6.44 5.67 -13.59
CA THR A 346 6.38 4.42 -14.37
C THR A 346 6.61 3.19 -13.49
N PHE A 347 7.39 3.31 -12.41
CA PHE A 347 7.62 2.22 -11.46
C PHE A 347 6.35 1.65 -10.86
N ILE A 348 5.34 2.51 -10.67
CA ILE A 348 4.05 2.18 -10.06
C ILE A 348 2.88 2.29 -11.05
N ASP A 349 3.15 2.32 -12.36
CA ASP A 349 2.17 2.61 -13.42
C ASP A 349 1.36 3.88 -13.15
N GLY A 350 2.02 4.90 -12.58
CA GLY A 350 1.37 6.08 -12.02
C GLY A 350 0.58 6.91 -13.02
N SER A 351 0.96 6.92 -14.31
CA SER A 351 0.22 7.60 -15.37
C SER A 351 -1.24 7.12 -15.52
N GLU A 352 -1.54 5.89 -15.05
CA GLU A 352 -2.87 5.31 -15.16
C GLU A 352 -3.82 5.74 -14.03
N TRP A 353 -3.28 6.16 -12.87
CA TRP A 353 -4.08 6.37 -11.67
C TRP A 353 -3.70 7.60 -10.82
N ILE A 354 -2.62 8.32 -11.16
CA ILE A 354 -2.18 9.55 -10.50
C ILE A 354 -2.39 10.73 -11.45
N LYS A 355 -3.06 11.76 -10.95
CA LYS A 355 -3.06 13.09 -11.54
C LYS A 355 -2.13 13.97 -10.71
N LEU A 356 -1.07 14.46 -11.32
CA LEU A 356 -0.15 15.45 -10.75
C LEU A 356 -0.74 16.84 -10.76
#